data_1c338ad139b00be88e88e8503e35ebe2
#
_entry.id   1c338ad139b00be88e88e8503e35ebe2
#
_cell.length_a   1.000
_cell.length_b   1.000
_cell.length_c   1.000
_cell.angle_alpha   90.00
_cell.angle_beta   90.00
_cell.angle_gamma   90.00
#
_symmetry.space_group_name_H-M   'P 1'
#
loop_
_entity.id
_entity.type
_entity.pdbx_description
1 polymer ?
#
loop_
_entity_poly.entity_id
_entity_poly.type
_entity_poly.pdbx_seq_one_letter_code
_entity_poly.pdbx_strand_id
1 'polypeptide(L)'
;MLPWERRLVINWKPIKATAIGAMAPEFTQPDVNGKPVSLKDFRGKYVLVDFWASWCGPCRAENPNVVKSYLAYKDKNFTVLGVSLDQPSGKNAWLKAIEKDGLTWTQVSDLTGWKNTAAQAYAVRAIPQNFLLDPQGKIIAKNIRGEELSKKLAELIK
;
A
#
# COMPACT_ATOMS: atom_id res chain seq x y z
N MET A 1 -25.13 -15.06 23.67
CA MET A 1 -25.04 -14.66 22.26
C MET A 1 -25.88 -15.61 21.40
N LEU A 2 -26.75 -15.04 20.58
CA LEU A 2 -27.57 -15.82 19.66
C LEU A 2 -26.73 -16.34 18.49
N PRO A 3 -27.07 -17.49 17.87
CA PRO A 3 -26.27 -18.06 16.78
C PRO A 3 -26.07 -17.12 15.59
N TRP A 4 -27.05 -16.29 15.26
CA TRP A 4 -26.94 -15.34 14.17
C TRP A 4 -25.99 -14.17 14.51
N GLU A 5 -25.87 -13.81 15.78
CA GLU A 5 -24.94 -12.77 16.23
C GLU A 5 -23.50 -13.22 16.05
N ARG A 6 -23.21 -14.50 16.30
CA ARG A 6 -21.86 -15.05 16.07
C ARG A 6 -21.50 -15.00 14.61
N ARG A 7 -22.44 -15.29 13.71
CA ARG A 7 -22.19 -15.22 12.27
C ARG A 7 -21.85 -13.80 11.82
N LEU A 8 -22.56 -12.81 12.34
CA LEU A 8 -22.26 -11.41 12.04
C LEU A 8 -20.85 -11.02 12.47
N VAL A 9 -20.44 -11.42 13.69
CA VAL A 9 -19.10 -11.13 14.21
C VAL A 9 -18.02 -11.75 13.31
N ILE A 10 -18.20 -13.01 12.87
CA ILE A 10 -17.26 -13.70 12.00
C ILE A 10 -17.14 -12.99 10.64
N ASN A 11 -18.29 -12.59 10.08
CA ASN A 11 -18.31 -11.92 8.77
C ASN A 11 -17.68 -10.52 8.80
N TRP A 12 -17.61 -9.89 9.97
CA TRP A 12 -17.04 -8.55 10.12
C TRP A 12 -15.50 -8.55 10.24
N LYS A 13 -14.89 -9.68 10.61
CA LYS A 13 -13.45 -9.76 10.85
C LYS A 13 -12.60 -9.27 9.66
N PRO A 14 -12.84 -9.70 8.40
CA PRO A 14 -12.02 -9.25 7.28
C PRO A 14 -12.11 -7.74 7.04
N ILE A 15 -13.28 -7.14 7.27
CA ILE A 15 -13.51 -5.71 7.11
C ILE A 15 -12.79 -4.92 8.21
N LYS A 16 -12.81 -5.44 9.44
CA LYS A 16 -12.18 -4.79 10.59
C LYS A 16 -10.66 -4.78 10.51
N ALA A 17 -10.05 -5.76 9.82
CA ALA A 17 -8.60 -5.88 9.72
C ALA A 17 -7.97 -4.65 9.07
N THR A 18 -8.69 -3.99 8.15
CA THR A 18 -8.18 -2.79 7.46
C THR A 18 -9.08 -1.57 7.65
N ALA A 19 -9.87 -1.56 8.70
CA ALA A 19 -10.68 -0.39 9.04
C ALA A 19 -9.79 0.77 9.49
N ILE A 20 -10.24 1.99 9.28
CA ILE A 20 -9.56 3.17 9.81
C ILE A 20 -9.53 3.05 11.33
N GLY A 21 -8.34 3.23 11.93
CA GLY A 21 -8.11 3.05 13.35
C GLY A 21 -7.52 1.69 13.71
N ALA A 22 -7.56 0.71 12.80
CA ALA A 22 -6.97 -0.61 13.03
C ALA A 22 -5.45 -0.58 12.76
N MET A 23 -4.72 -1.46 13.43
CA MET A 23 -3.32 -1.68 13.10
C MET A 23 -3.25 -2.37 11.74
N ALA A 24 -2.41 -1.86 10.86
CA ALA A 24 -2.25 -2.42 9.52
C ALA A 24 -1.68 -3.84 9.62
N PRO A 25 -2.24 -4.79 8.85
CA PRO A 25 -1.69 -6.16 8.82
C PRO A 25 -0.22 -6.16 8.42
N GLU A 26 0.60 -6.88 9.18
CA GLU A 26 2.03 -7.00 8.91
C GLU A 26 2.26 -7.94 7.72
N PHE A 27 3.28 -7.66 6.93
CA PHE A 27 3.70 -8.54 5.85
C PHE A 27 5.19 -8.35 5.56
N THR A 28 5.77 -9.36 4.91
CA THR A 28 7.17 -9.32 4.44
C THR A 28 7.19 -9.84 3.01
N GLN A 29 7.76 -9.05 2.11
CA GLN A 29 7.91 -9.44 0.70
C GLN A 29 9.27 -9.00 0.18
N PRO A 30 9.80 -9.69 -0.85
CA PRO A 30 11.08 -9.30 -1.42
C PRO A 30 10.99 -7.99 -2.22
N ASP A 31 12.03 -7.18 -2.12
CA ASP A 31 12.17 -5.98 -2.94
C ASP A 31 12.66 -6.35 -4.36
N VAL A 32 12.98 -5.33 -5.16
CA VAL A 32 13.43 -5.54 -6.55
C VAL A 32 14.71 -6.36 -6.66
N ASN A 33 15.50 -6.43 -5.59
CA ASN A 33 16.74 -7.20 -5.52
C ASN A 33 16.59 -8.53 -4.78
N GLY A 34 15.35 -8.89 -4.42
CA GLY A 34 15.07 -10.13 -3.68
C GLY A 34 15.31 -10.04 -2.18
N LYS A 35 15.61 -8.86 -1.64
CA LYS A 35 15.85 -8.66 -0.22
C LYS A 35 14.50 -8.57 0.52
N PRO A 36 14.32 -9.31 1.64
CA PRO A 36 13.07 -9.22 2.40
C PRO A 36 12.86 -7.84 3.00
N VAL A 37 11.66 -7.30 2.83
CA VAL A 37 11.24 -6.02 3.40
C VAL A 37 9.95 -6.26 4.17
N SER A 38 9.92 -5.83 5.42
CA SER A 38 8.74 -5.95 6.30
C SER A 38 8.10 -4.59 6.51
N LEU A 39 6.79 -4.55 6.62
CA LEU A 39 6.08 -3.30 6.88
C LEU A 39 6.58 -2.64 8.17
N LYS A 40 6.86 -3.43 9.21
CA LYS A 40 7.37 -2.92 10.50
C LYS A 40 8.71 -2.17 10.38
N ASP A 41 9.46 -2.40 9.29
CA ASP A 41 10.73 -1.70 9.05
C ASP A 41 10.53 -0.19 8.90
N PHE A 42 9.31 0.23 8.62
CA PHE A 42 8.95 1.63 8.41
C PHE A 42 8.30 2.29 9.63
N ARG A 43 8.28 1.63 10.78
CA ARG A 43 7.76 2.23 12.01
C ARG A 43 8.49 3.52 12.33
N GLY A 44 7.76 4.51 12.82
CA GLY A 44 8.29 5.85 13.07
C GLY A 44 8.03 6.82 11.94
N LYS A 45 7.53 6.34 10.79
CA LYS A 45 7.20 7.19 9.64
C LYS A 45 5.74 7.02 9.25
N TYR A 46 5.16 8.06 8.66
CA TYR A 46 3.92 7.91 7.90
C TYR A 46 4.22 7.12 6.65
N VAL A 47 3.43 6.10 6.34
CA VAL A 47 3.66 5.20 5.21
C VAL A 47 2.40 5.11 4.36
N LEU A 48 2.52 5.37 3.08
CA LEU A 48 1.46 5.07 2.12
C LEU A 48 1.76 3.69 1.52
N VAL A 49 0.96 2.69 1.91
CA VAL A 49 1.04 1.35 1.31
C VAL A 49 0.19 1.39 0.04
N ASP A 50 0.85 1.29 -1.11
CA ASP A 50 0.22 1.49 -2.41
C ASP A 50 0.22 0.19 -3.21
N PHE A 51 -0.97 -0.36 -3.41
CA PHE A 51 -1.16 -1.58 -4.21
C PHE A 51 -1.39 -1.21 -5.67
N TRP A 52 -0.54 -1.73 -6.53
CA TRP A 52 -0.53 -1.37 -7.95
C TRP A 52 0.00 -2.52 -8.80
N ALA A 53 0.08 -2.32 -10.10
CA ALA A 53 0.76 -3.25 -11.02
C ALA A 53 1.21 -2.50 -12.27
N SER A 54 2.24 -3.02 -12.92
CA SER A 54 2.77 -2.41 -14.14
C SER A 54 1.75 -2.39 -15.29
N TRP A 55 0.83 -3.36 -15.29
CA TRP A 55 -0.21 -3.50 -16.31
C TRP A 55 -1.48 -2.69 -16.01
N CYS A 56 -1.53 -2.04 -14.86
CA CYS A 56 -2.72 -1.32 -14.42
C CYS A 56 -2.71 0.12 -14.92
N GLY A 57 -3.53 0.43 -15.93
CA GLY A 57 -3.63 1.76 -16.50
C GLY A 57 -3.94 2.85 -15.48
N PRO A 58 -5.02 2.70 -14.68
CA PRO A 58 -5.35 3.70 -13.65
C PRO A 58 -4.28 3.87 -12.60
N CYS A 59 -3.56 2.79 -12.23
CA CYS A 59 -2.43 2.88 -11.30
C CYS A 59 -1.31 3.74 -11.89
N ARG A 60 -0.99 3.51 -13.15
CA ARG A 60 0.05 4.26 -13.86
C ARG A 60 -0.34 5.74 -14.00
N ALA A 61 -1.61 6.00 -14.23
CA ALA A 61 -2.13 7.38 -14.34
C ALA A 61 -2.04 8.13 -13.00
N GLU A 62 -2.17 7.43 -11.88
CA GLU A 62 -2.10 8.02 -10.55
C GLU A 62 -0.65 8.21 -10.06
N ASN A 63 0.32 7.45 -10.59
CA ASN A 63 1.70 7.49 -10.13
C ASN A 63 2.33 8.90 -10.11
N PRO A 64 2.10 9.79 -11.10
CA PRO A 64 2.65 11.15 -11.01
C PRO A 64 2.20 11.91 -9.76
N ASN A 65 0.97 11.71 -9.30
CA ASN A 65 0.46 12.35 -8.08
C ASN A 65 1.17 11.81 -6.84
N VAL A 66 1.41 10.50 -6.80
CA VAL A 66 2.13 9.86 -5.70
C VAL A 66 3.59 10.35 -5.66
N VAL A 67 4.24 10.43 -6.82
CA VAL A 67 5.61 10.95 -6.94
C VAL A 67 5.68 12.38 -6.41
N LYS A 68 4.73 13.22 -6.79
CA LYS A 68 4.68 14.61 -6.34
C LYS A 68 4.59 14.71 -4.82
N SER A 69 3.69 13.94 -4.22
CA SER A 69 3.54 13.90 -2.76
C SER A 69 4.77 13.34 -2.08
N TYR A 70 5.35 12.29 -2.63
CA TYR A 70 6.57 11.69 -2.09
C TYR A 70 7.73 12.69 -2.07
N LEU A 71 7.96 13.37 -3.17
CA LEU A 71 9.05 14.36 -3.25
C LEU A 71 8.84 15.52 -2.28
N ALA A 72 7.59 15.92 -2.06
CA ALA A 72 7.28 17.01 -1.14
C ALA A 72 7.49 16.64 0.33
N TYR A 73 7.28 15.37 0.70
CA TYR A 73 7.23 14.96 2.12
C TYR A 73 8.26 13.90 2.52
N LYS A 74 9.07 13.37 1.61
CA LYS A 74 10.04 12.30 1.92
C LYS A 74 11.02 12.68 3.02
N ASP A 75 11.37 13.96 3.14
CA ASP A 75 12.29 14.44 4.18
C ASP A 75 11.55 14.89 5.44
N LYS A 76 10.26 14.68 5.50
CA LYS A 76 9.37 15.08 6.61
C LYS A 76 8.69 13.88 7.26
N ASN A 77 9.45 12.79 7.37
CA ASN A 77 8.98 11.56 8.04
C ASN A 77 7.83 10.85 7.30
N PHE A 78 7.90 10.84 5.98
CA PHE A 78 6.94 10.17 5.11
C PHE A 78 7.64 9.30 4.08
N THR A 79 7.10 8.14 3.80
CA THR A 79 7.53 7.31 2.68
C THR A 79 6.35 6.58 2.05
N VAL A 80 6.60 6.00 0.88
CA VAL A 80 5.65 5.13 0.19
C VAL A 80 6.24 3.73 0.15
N LEU A 81 5.41 2.73 0.31
CA LEU A 81 5.78 1.33 0.10
C LEU A 81 4.89 0.79 -1.00
N GLY A 82 5.46 0.57 -2.18
CA GLY A 82 4.71 0.02 -3.31
C GLY A 82 4.65 -1.50 -3.23
N VAL A 83 3.46 -2.05 -3.37
CA VAL A 83 3.24 -3.51 -3.38
C VAL A 83 2.64 -3.86 -4.74
N SER A 84 3.40 -4.60 -5.55
CA SER A 84 2.99 -4.91 -6.91
C SER A 84 2.23 -6.23 -6.98
N LEU A 85 1.16 -6.23 -7.78
CA LEU A 85 0.39 -7.42 -8.12
C LEU A 85 0.83 -8.00 -9.47
N ASP A 86 2.05 -7.72 -9.90
CA ASP A 86 2.61 -8.34 -11.09
C ASP A 86 2.82 -9.84 -10.89
N GLN A 87 2.82 -10.60 -11.99
CA GLN A 87 2.98 -12.05 -11.98
C GLN A 87 4.45 -12.44 -12.17
N PRO A 88 4.82 -13.72 -12.00
CA PRO A 88 6.23 -14.15 -12.18
C PRO A 88 6.80 -13.76 -13.54
N SER A 89 6.01 -13.86 -14.60
CA SER A 89 6.42 -13.48 -15.95
C SER A 89 6.49 -11.97 -16.15
N GLY A 90 6.00 -11.18 -15.19
CA GLY A 90 5.90 -9.73 -15.29
C GLY A 90 7.01 -8.96 -14.57
N LYS A 91 8.04 -9.63 -14.05
CA LYS A 91 9.07 -8.95 -13.28
C LYS A 91 9.77 -7.84 -14.08
N ASN A 92 10.10 -8.10 -15.33
CA ASN A 92 10.74 -7.08 -16.18
C ASN A 92 9.83 -5.89 -16.43
N ALA A 93 8.54 -6.13 -16.66
CA ALA A 93 7.56 -5.06 -16.85
C ALA A 93 7.43 -4.22 -15.58
N TRP A 94 7.44 -4.87 -14.42
CA TRP A 94 7.41 -4.20 -13.12
C TRP A 94 8.62 -3.27 -12.94
N LEU A 95 9.83 -3.78 -13.19
CA LEU A 95 11.06 -3.00 -13.08
C LEU A 95 11.07 -1.81 -14.05
N LYS A 96 10.62 -2.02 -15.28
CA LYS A 96 10.52 -0.96 -16.28
C LYS A 96 9.52 0.12 -15.89
N ALA A 97 8.39 -0.28 -15.32
CA ALA A 97 7.37 0.67 -14.85
C ALA A 97 7.89 1.52 -13.70
N ILE A 98 8.61 0.92 -12.75
CA ILE A 98 9.25 1.65 -11.65
C ILE A 98 10.18 2.74 -12.19
N GLU A 99 11.04 2.37 -13.14
CA GLU A 99 11.98 3.30 -13.74
C GLU A 99 11.27 4.40 -14.55
N LYS A 100 10.36 4.00 -15.41
CA LYS A 100 9.66 4.93 -16.31
C LYS A 100 8.83 5.95 -15.55
N ASP A 101 8.15 5.52 -14.50
CA ASP A 101 7.28 6.39 -13.71
C ASP A 101 8.02 7.11 -12.58
N GLY A 102 9.32 6.84 -12.39
CA GLY A 102 10.13 7.52 -11.38
C GLY A 102 9.76 7.16 -9.95
N LEU A 103 9.40 5.90 -9.71
CA LEU A 103 8.96 5.43 -8.39
C LEU A 103 10.21 5.08 -7.55
N THR A 104 10.78 6.09 -6.88
CA THR A 104 12.08 5.95 -6.20
C THR A 104 11.99 5.40 -4.78
N TRP A 105 10.79 5.11 -4.29
CA TRP A 105 10.59 4.50 -2.97
C TRP A 105 10.70 2.98 -3.04
N THR A 106 10.66 2.33 -1.88
CA THR A 106 10.77 0.87 -1.79
C THR A 106 9.60 0.19 -2.49
N GLN A 107 9.94 -0.76 -3.35
CA GLN A 107 8.96 -1.56 -4.09
C GLN A 107 9.15 -3.02 -3.74
N VAL A 108 8.04 -3.70 -3.41
CA VAL A 108 8.05 -5.13 -3.10
C VAL A 108 7.00 -5.86 -3.91
N SER A 109 7.21 -7.15 -4.12
CA SER A 109 6.24 -8.03 -4.74
C SER A 109 6.64 -9.49 -4.51
N ASP A 110 5.65 -10.35 -4.24
CA ASP A 110 5.89 -11.79 -4.26
C ASP A 110 5.67 -12.38 -5.66
N LEU A 111 5.31 -11.52 -6.64
CA LEU A 111 5.11 -11.89 -8.04
C LEU A 111 4.08 -13.01 -8.23
N THR A 112 3.01 -12.98 -7.47
CA THR A 112 1.94 -13.99 -7.55
C THR A 112 0.61 -13.42 -8.06
N GLY A 113 0.63 -12.18 -8.61
CA GLY A 113 -0.56 -11.53 -9.13
C GLY A 113 -1.58 -11.28 -8.02
N TRP A 114 -2.83 -11.60 -8.27
CA TRP A 114 -3.90 -11.40 -7.29
C TRP A 114 -3.77 -12.29 -6.04
N LYS A 115 -2.89 -13.29 -6.07
CA LYS A 115 -2.58 -14.12 -4.91
C LYS A 115 -1.55 -13.49 -3.99
N ASN A 116 -1.09 -12.27 -4.28
CA ASN A 116 -0.16 -11.54 -3.44
C ASN A 116 -0.61 -11.60 -1.99
N THR A 117 0.29 -12.04 -1.09
CA THR A 117 -0.07 -12.28 0.31
C THR A 117 -0.48 -11.01 1.05
N ALA A 118 0.17 -9.89 0.76
CA ALA A 118 -0.20 -8.61 1.35
C ALA A 118 -1.57 -8.15 0.83
N ALA A 119 -1.82 -8.29 -0.47
CA ALA A 119 -3.11 -7.94 -1.05
C ALA A 119 -4.24 -8.76 -0.43
N GLN A 120 -4.00 -10.05 -0.16
CA GLN A 120 -4.97 -10.90 0.51
C GLN A 120 -5.22 -10.43 1.95
N ALA A 121 -4.16 -10.13 2.69
CA ALA A 121 -4.27 -9.67 4.07
C ALA A 121 -5.03 -8.34 4.18
N TYR A 122 -4.90 -7.47 3.18
CA TYR A 122 -5.58 -6.17 3.14
C TYR A 122 -6.92 -6.23 2.41
N ALA A 123 -7.36 -7.41 1.98
CA ALA A 123 -8.60 -7.61 1.24
C ALA A 123 -8.67 -6.73 -0.02
N VAL A 124 -7.55 -6.57 -0.72
CA VAL A 124 -7.47 -5.79 -1.96
C VAL A 124 -8.07 -6.60 -3.09
N ARG A 125 -9.12 -6.06 -3.71
CA ARG A 125 -9.85 -6.72 -4.81
C ARG A 125 -9.84 -5.90 -6.09
N ALA A 126 -9.34 -4.68 -6.02
CA ALA A 126 -9.21 -3.79 -7.16
C ALA A 126 -8.00 -2.89 -6.90
N ILE A 127 -7.34 -2.45 -7.96
CA ILE A 127 -6.22 -1.51 -7.90
C ILE A 127 -6.44 -0.36 -8.88
N PRO A 128 -5.93 0.84 -8.60
CA PRO A 128 -5.10 1.20 -7.45
C PRO A 128 -5.88 1.23 -6.15
N GLN A 129 -5.23 0.82 -5.07
CA GLN A 129 -5.79 0.90 -3.73
C GLN A 129 -4.66 1.22 -2.77
N ASN A 130 -4.89 2.11 -1.80
CA ASN A 130 -3.84 2.47 -0.86
C ASN A 130 -4.37 2.63 0.55
N PHE A 131 -3.42 2.57 1.50
CA PHE A 131 -3.68 2.71 2.92
C PHE A 131 -2.61 3.62 3.50
N LEU A 132 -3.02 4.72 4.13
CA LEU A 132 -2.08 5.61 4.80
C LEU A 132 -1.98 5.23 6.27
N LEU A 133 -0.74 4.99 6.72
CA LEU A 133 -0.45 4.57 8.08
C LEU A 133 0.26 5.68 8.85
N ASP A 134 -0.06 5.78 10.15
CA ASP A 134 0.67 6.68 11.04
C ASP A 134 2.00 6.03 11.49
N PRO A 135 2.86 6.75 12.23
CA PRO A 135 4.15 6.19 12.68
C PRO A 135 4.07 4.93 13.52
N GLN A 136 2.94 4.65 14.16
CA GLN A 136 2.73 3.42 14.92
C GLN A 136 2.18 2.27 14.06
N GLY A 137 1.86 2.53 12.79
CA GLY A 137 1.31 1.53 11.89
C GLY A 137 -0.21 1.44 11.90
N LYS A 138 -0.89 2.43 12.44
CA LYS A 138 -2.35 2.49 12.44
C LYS A 138 -2.85 3.07 11.12
N ILE A 139 -3.88 2.47 10.55
CA ILE A 139 -4.52 2.95 9.32
C ILE A 139 -5.31 4.23 9.64
N ILE A 140 -4.95 5.34 9.01
CA ILE A 140 -5.59 6.63 9.24
C ILE A 140 -6.35 7.15 8.03
N ALA A 141 -6.11 6.59 6.85
CA ALA A 141 -6.88 6.92 5.64
C ALA A 141 -6.74 5.78 4.64
N LYS A 142 -7.67 5.71 3.68
CA LYS A 142 -7.70 4.69 2.64
C LYS A 142 -8.08 5.32 1.30
N ASN A 143 -7.50 4.80 0.22
CA ASN A 143 -7.87 5.15 -1.16
C ASN A 143 -7.84 6.65 -1.41
N ILE A 144 -6.79 7.32 -0.92
CA ILE A 144 -6.59 8.74 -1.15
C ILE A 144 -5.84 8.93 -2.48
N ARG A 145 -6.41 9.77 -3.35
CA ARG A 145 -5.90 9.97 -4.71
C ARG A 145 -5.77 11.45 -5.04
N GLY A 146 -4.89 11.75 -6.01
CA GLY A 146 -4.72 13.09 -6.53
C GLY A 146 -4.37 14.09 -5.45
N GLU A 147 -5.06 15.21 -5.45
CA GLU A 147 -4.84 16.29 -4.48
C GLU A 147 -5.23 15.92 -3.05
N GLU A 148 -6.13 14.93 -2.87
CA GLU A 148 -6.52 14.50 -1.53
C GLU A 148 -5.33 13.97 -0.74
N LEU A 149 -4.42 13.26 -1.41
CA LEU A 149 -3.20 12.76 -0.77
C LEU A 149 -2.35 13.92 -0.26
N SER A 150 -2.08 14.91 -1.10
CA SER A 150 -1.30 16.09 -0.72
C SER A 150 -1.95 16.87 0.42
N LYS A 151 -3.27 17.04 0.37
CA LYS A 151 -4.02 17.72 1.42
C LYS A 151 -3.94 16.99 2.75
N LYS A 152 -4.10 15.65 2.71
CA LYS A 152 -4.04 14.84 3.93
C LYS A 152 -2.65 14.91 4.56
N LEU A 153 -1.60 14.82 3.75
CA LEU A 153 -0.23 14.94 4.25
C LEU A 153 0.04 16.33 4.83
N ALA A 154 -0.50 17.38 4.21
CA ALA A 154 -0.35 18.74 4.73
C ALA A 154 -1.02 18.92 6.09
N GLU A 155 -2.13 18.22 6.35
CA GLU A 155 -2.81 18.25 7.65
C GLU A 155 -2.00 17.53 8.73
N LEU A 156 -1.36 16.40 8.37
CA LEU A 156 -0.69 15.50 9.31
C LEU A 156 0.76 15.90 9.57
N ILE A 157 1.44 16.40 8.55
CA ILE A 157 2.89 16.66 8.58
C ILE A 157 3.10 18.16 8.40
N LYS A 158 3.34 18.82 9.51
CA LYS A 158 3.56 20.28 9.51
C LYS A 158 5.02 20.65 9.67
#